data_bc4b4bf77db56da26e0f797a9fee6d77
#
_entry.id   bc4b4bf77db56da26e0f797a9fee6d77
#
_cell.length_a   1.000
_cell.length_b   1.000
_cell.length_c   1.000
_cell.angle_alpha   90.00
_cell.angle_beta   90.00
_cell.angle_gamma   90.00
#
_symmetry.space_group_name_H-M   'P 1'
#
loop_
_entity.id
_entity.type
_entity.pdbx_description
1 polymer ?
#
loop_
_entity_poly.entity_id
_entity_poly.type
_entity_poly.pdbx_seq_one_letter_code
_entity_poly.pdbx_strand_id
1 'polypeptide(L)'
;SSDLDMFSIPVVGRIVAGEPVPVPSSDFNYYDQETGIDIARSLLPPREKTEGLFALEVQGDSMIDAMVNDGDIVIMRPVNRAENGEMVAVWLSDRDETTLKYFFSENGKVRLQPANPQMKPIIIDNPAQVKVQGKVVLVIRRMEGA
;
A
#
# COMPACT_ATOMS: atom_id res chain seq x y z
N SER A 1 0.08 -30.66 -5.39
CA SER A 1 -0.26 -29.84 -6.52
C SER A 1 -0.14 -28.37 -6.21
N SER A 2 0.41 -27.62 -7.14
CA SER A 2 0.64 -26.19 -6.98
C SER A 2 -0.62 -25.36 -6.83
N ASP A 3 -1.77 -25.84 -7.30
CA ASP A 3 -3.03 -25.11 -7.24
C ASP A 3 -3.52 -24.87 -5.82
N LEU A 4 -3.05 -25.69 -4.88
CA LEU A 4 -3.42 -25.60 -3.48
C LEU A 4 -2.31 -24.99 -2.63
N ASP A 5 -1.25 -24.50 -3.26
CA ASP A 5 -0.16 -23.89 -2.51
C ASP A 5 -0.65 -22.60 -1.83
N MET A 6 -0.64 -22.66 -0.52
CA MET A 6 -1.03 -21.53 0.32
C MET A 6 0.22 -21.00 1.01
N PHE A 7 0.24 -19.70 1.23
CA PHE A 7 1.29 -19.10 2.04
C PHE A 7 0.70 -17.97 2.87
N SER A 8 1.36 -17.67 3.98
CA SER A 8 0.91 -16.66 4.93
C SER A 8 1.67 -15.37 4.72
N ILE A 9 0.94 -14.27 4.68
CA ILE A 9 1.49 -12.91 4.56
C ILE A 9 1.18 -12.19 5.86
N PRO A 10 2.20 -11.62 6.55
CA PRO A 10 1.95 -10.89 7.78
C PRO A 10 1.22 -9.56 7.50
N VAL A 11 0.21 -9.27 8.30
CA VAL A 11 -0.42 -7.95 8.32
C VAL A 11 0.36 -7.10 9.31
N VAL A 12 1.13 -6.14 8.80
CA VAL A 12 2.11 -5.42 9.62
C VAL A 12 1.64 -4.04 10.07
N GLY A 13 0.49 -3.59 9.63
CA GLY A 13 -0.03 -2.31 10.07
C GLY A 13 -1.19 -1.81 9.23
N ARG A 14 -1.43 -0.52 9.36
CA ARG A 14 -2.45 0.22 8.63
C ARG A 14 -1.80 1.28 7.77
N ILE A 15 -2.45 1.60 6.66
CA ILE A 15 -2.01 2.70 5.82
C ILE A 15 -3.19 3.62 5.52
N VAL A 16 -2.92 4.92 5.53
CA VAL A 16 -3.94 5.92 5.27
C VAL A 16 -4.10 6.09 3.77
N ALA A 17 -5.31 5.83 3.26
CA ALA A 17 -5.72 6.16 1.91
C ALA A 17 -6.73 7.30 1.98
N GLY A 18 -6.29 8.45 2.47
CA GLY A 18 -7.09 9.64 2.67
C GLY A 18 -6.18 10.85 2.75
N GLU A 19 -6.63 11.92 3.36
CA GLU A 19 -5.76 13.03 3.69
C GLU A 19 -4.67 12.50 4.62
N PRO A 20 -3.38 12.75 4.32
CA PRO A 20 -2.32 12.26 5.18
C PRO A 20 -2.48 12.79 6.60
N VAL A 21 -2.44 11.87 7.55
CA VAL A 21 -2.39 12.20 8.96
C VAL A 21 -1.10 11.64 9.53
N PRO A 22 -0.56 12.19 10.62
CA PRO A 22 0.65 11.65 11.21
C PRO A 22 0.46 10.19 11.62
N VAL A 23 1.05 9.30 10.85
CA VAL A 23 1.11 7.86 11.15
C VAL A 23 2.58 7.49 11.09
N PRO A 24 3.25 7.38 12.25
CA PRO A 24 4.68 7.07 12.27
C PRO A 24 4.97 5.75 11.58
N SER A 25 6.08 5.69 10.86
CA SER A 25 6.49 4.44 10.20
C SER A 25 6.68 3.30 11.19
N SER A 26 6.98 3.64 12.45
CA SER A 26 7.11 2.65 13.53
C SER A 26 5.80 1.94 13.87
N ASP A 27 4.65 2.48 13.48
CA ASP A 27 3.36 1.82 13.73
C ASP A 27 3.27 0.46 13.04
N PHE A 28 4.03 0.26 11.96
CA PHE A 28 4.07 -1.03 11.29
C PHE A 28 4.63 -2.15 12.17
N ASN A 29 5.32 -1.80 13.25
CA ASN A 29 5.92 -2.78 14.15
C ASN A 29 4.99 -3.24 15.28
N TYR A 30 3.83 -2.61 15.42
CA TYR A 30 2.90 -2.93 16.52
C TYR A 30 1.95 -4.07 16.20
N TYR A 31 1.88 -4.49 14.96
CA TYR A 31 1.00 -5.57 14.57
C TYR A 31 1.64 -6.90 14.91
N ASP A 32 0.83 -7.77 15.51
CA ASP A 32 1.24 -9.11 15.86
C ASP A 32 1.52 -9.91 14.58
N GLN A 33 2.71 -10.49 14.50
CA GLN A 33 3.09 -11.33 13.37
C GLN A 33 2.22 -12.58 13.24
N GLU A 34 1.48 -12.92 14.29
CA GLU A 34 0.51 -14.01 14.24
C GLU A 34 -0.74 -13.65 13.44
N THR A 35 -0.98 -12.35 13.19
CA THR A 35 -2.08 -11.91 12.35
C THR A 35 -1.65 -11.96 10.89
N GLY A 36 -1.57 -13.16 10.36
CA GLY A 36 -1.30 -13.33 8.94
C GLY A 36 -2.58 -13.52 8.14
N ILE A 37 -2.47 -13.31 6.85
CA ILE A 37 -3.51 -13.67 5.91
C ILE A 37 -2.98 -14.77 5.01
N ASP A 38 -3.74 -15.85 4.87
CA ASP A 38 -3.36 -16.99 4.04
C ASP A 38 -3.96 -16.80 2.66
N ILE A 39 -3.12 -16.83 1.64
CA ILE A 39 -3.59 -16.70 0.27
C ILE A 39 -2.98 -17.78 -0.61
N ALA A 40 -3.70 -18.11 -1.68
CA ALA A 40 -3.20 -19.05 -2.67
C ALA A 40 -2.18 -18.35 -3.58
N ARG A 41 -1.09 -19.05 -3.90
CA ARG A 41 -0.07 -18.54 -4.82
C ARG A 41 -0.67 -18.10 -6.15
N SER A 42 -1.71 -18.80 -6.61
CA SER A 42 -2.37 -18.50 -7.87
C SER A 42 -3.05 -17.14 -7.94
N LEU A 43 -3.29 -16.50 -6.78
CA LEU A 43 -3.86 -15.14 -6.75
C LEU A 43 -2.85 -14.06 -7.11
N LEU A 44 -1.57 -14.36 -7.07
CA LEU A 44 -0.54 -13.40 -7.41
C LEU A 44 -0.19 -13.47 -8.89
N PRO A 45 0.36 -12.39 -9.48
CA PRO A 45 0.91 -12.45 -10.82
C PRO A 45 1.93 -13.60 -10.93
N PRO A 46 2.01 -14.27 -12.09
CA PRO A 46 2.84 -15.48 -12.21
C PRO A 46 4.32 -15.30 -11.86
N ARG A 47 4.85 -14.09 -12.06
CA ARG A 47 6.27 -13.80 -11.80
C ARG A 47 6.51 -13.20 -10.42
N GLU A 48 5.45 -12.98 -9.64
CA GLU A 48 5.57 -12.36 -8.33
C GLU A 48 6.15 -13.36 -7.35
N LYS A 49 7.23 -12.98 -6.66
CA LYS A 49 7.81 -13.81 -5.61
C LYS A 49 6.97 -13.70 -4.35
N THR A 50 6.85 -14.79 -3.61
CA THR A 50 6.09 -14.78 -2.36
C THR A 50 6.90 -14.27 -1.18
N GLU A 51 8.24 -14.29 -1.29
CA GLU A 51 9.12 -13.90 -0.20
C GLU A 51 9.06 -12.39 0.02
N GLY A 52 9.03 -11.99 1.28
CA GLY A 52 9.08 -10.60 1.68
C GLY A 52 7.79 -9.83 1.52
N LEU A 53 6.73 -10.44 1.01
CA LEU A 53 5.45 -9.75 0.91
C LEU A 53 4.91 -9.42 2.30
N PHE A 54 4.27 -8.27 2.40
CA PHE A 54 3.59 -7.87 3.63
C PHE A 54 2.23 -7.27 3.29
N ALA A 55 1.37 -7.21 4.28
CA ALA A 55 0.01 -6.69 4.09
C ALA A 55 -0.24 -5.49 4.99
N LEU A 56 -1.05 -4.58 4.50
CA LEU A 56 -1.50 -3.41 5.25
C LEU A 56 -3.01 -3.30 5.14
N GLU A 57 -3.65 -2.91 6.23
CA GLU A 57 -5.07 -2.58 6.23
C GLU A 57 -5.25 -1.12 5.83
N VAL A 58 -6.15 -0.87 4.88
CA VAL A 58 -6.38 0.47 4.34
C VAL A 58 -7.38 1.21 5.22
N GLN A 59 -7.05 2.46 5.55
CA GLN A 59 -7.97 3.41 6.20
C GLN A 59 -8.19 4.59 5.25
N GLY A 60 -9.45 4.94 5.03
CA GLY A 60 -9.80 6.09 4.21
C GLY A 60 -10.17 5.69 2.79
N ASP A 61 -10.46 6.70 1.98
CA ASP A 61 -11.13 6.53 0.69
C ASP A 61 -10.43 7.24 -0.48
N SER A 62 -9.16 7.64 -0.33
CA SER A 62 -8.47 8.37 -1.40
C SER A 62 -8.27 7.54 -2.67
N MET A 63 -8.41 6.22 -2.58
CA MET A 63 -8.19 5.31 -3.70
C MET A 63 -9.47 4.58 -4.10
N ILE A 64 -10.63 5.15 -3.79
CA ILE A 64 -11.93 4.50 -4.00
C ILE A 64 -12.22 4.27 -5.50
N ASP A 65 -11.79 5.19 -6.38
CA ASP A 65 -11.98 5.02 -7.82
C ASP A 65 -11.05 3.96 -8.41
N ALA A 66 -10.03 3.55 -7.66
CA ALA A 66 -9.18 2.40 -8.00
C ALA A 66 -9.69 1.12 -7.35
N MET A 67 -10.91 1.15 -6.79
CA MET A 67 -11.55 0.03 -6.11
C MET A 67 -10.81 -0.44 -4.86
N VAL A 68 -10.12 0.47 -4.20
CA VAL A 68 -9.51 0.24 -2.88
C VAL A 68 -10.32 1.00 -1.85
N ASN A 69 -11.00 0.28 -0.99
CA ASN A 69 -11.94 0.83 -0.01
C ASN A 69 -11.35 0.77 1.39
N ASP A 70 -11.89 1.62 2.27
CA ASP A 70 -11.62 1.52 3.69
C ASP A 70 -11.88 0.09 4.18
N GLY A 71 -10.93 -0.44 4.95
CA GLY A 71 -10.99 -1.81 5.46
C GLY A 71 -10.39 -2.89 4.57
N ASP A 72 -10.06 -2.55 3.32
CA ASP A 72 -9.40 -3.51 2.44
C ASP A 72 -8.00 -3.84 2.92
N ILE A 73 -7.51 -5.00 2.50
CA ILE A 73 -6.12 -5.43 2.73
C ILE A 73 -5.36 -5.28 1.42
N VAL A 74 -4.26 -4.57 1.44
CA VAL A 74 -3.36 -4.48 0.28
C VAL A 74 -2.13 -5.34 0.55
N ILE A 75 -1.78 -6.18 -0.43
CA ILE A 75 -0.57 -6.99 -0.39
C ILE A 75 0.50 -6.20 -1.12
N MET A 76 1.64 -6.04 -0.46
CA MET A 76 2.71 -5.14 -0.88
C MET A 76 3.98 -5.90 -1.18
N ARG A 77 4.63 -5.52 -2.26
CA ARG A 77 6.00 -5.90 -2.55
C ARG A 77 6.92 -4.81 -2.02
N PRO A 78 7.88 -5.11 -1.13
CA PRO A 78 8.86 -4.11 -0.70
C PRO A 78 9.68 -3.63 -1.89
N VAL A 79 9.63 -2.35 -2.15
CA VAL A 79 10.46 -1.68 -3.16
C VAL A 79 10.82 -0.31 -2.63
N ASN A 80 11.97 0.21 -3.04
CA ASN A 80 12.40 1.57 -2.68
C ASN A 80 12.32 2.55 -3.84
N ARG A 81 11.83 2.09 -4.99
CA ARG A 81 11.63 2.91 -6.18
C ARG A 81 10.29 2.56 -6.80
N ALA A 82 9.69 3.53 -7.48
CA ALA A 82 8.42 3.34 -8.15
C ALA A 82 8.49 3.92 -9.55
N GLU A 83 7.72 3.30 -10.44
CA GLU A 83 7.50 3.82 -11.79
C GLU A 83 6.20 4.61 -11.82
N ASN A 84 6.10 5.53 -12.77
CA ASN A 84 4.92 6.38 -12.90
C ASN A 84 3.67 5.54 -13.10
N GLY A 85 2.64 5.83 -12.33
CA GLY A 85 1.35 5.15 -12.38
C GLY A 85 1.21 3.96 -11.45
N GLU A 86 2.27 3.59 -10.73
CA GLU A 86 2.17 2.51 -9.76
C GLU A 86 1.48 2.96 -8.47
N MET A 87 0.67 2.09 -7.89
CA MET A 87 0.06 2.33 -6.58
C MET A 87 1.04 1.89 -5.51
N VAL A 88 1.44 2.83 -4.66
CA VAL A 88 2.53 2.62 -3.71
C VAL A 88 2.17 3.13 -2.32
N ALA A 89 2.82 2.54 -1.33
CA ALA A 89 2.90 3.09 0.01
C ALA A 89 4.14 3.96 0.10
N VAL A 90 3.97 5.20 0.54
CA VAL A 90 5.07 6.15 0.69
C VAL A 90 5.08 6.72 2.10
N TRP A 91 6.28 7.01 2.58
CA TRP A 91 6.49 7.76 3.81
C TRP A 91 7.04 9.14 3.46
N LEU A 92 6.39 10.16 4.01
CA LEU A 92 6.77 11.56 3.83
C LEU A 92 7.60 11.97 5.03
N SER A 93 8.93 12.04 4.85
CA SER A 93 9.87 12.18 5.95
C SER A 93 9.78 13.51 6.69
N ASP A 94 9.41 14.58 5.98
CA ASP A 94 9.27 15.91 6.58
C ASP A 94 8.03 16.04 7.49
N ARG A 95 7.06 15.16 7.33
CA ARG A 95 5.79 15.18 8.05
C ARG A 95 5.56 13.96 8.92
N ASP A 96 6.41 12.95 8.80
CA ASP A 96 6.23 11.63 9.42
C ASP A 96 4.83 11.08 9.15
N GLU A 97 4.42 11.13 7.90
CA GLU A 97 3.13 10.65 7.43
C GLU A 97 3.32 9.53 6.42
N THR A 98 2.43 8.55 6.48
CA THR A 98 2.41 7.43 5.53
C THR A 98 1.09 7.46 4.77
N THR A 99 1.13 7.22 3.46
CA THR A 99 -0.09 7.23 2.65
C THR A 99 0.02 6.27 1.47
N LEU A 100 -1.13 5.89 0.95
CA LEU A 100 -1.28 5.04 -0.23
C LEU A 100 -1.80 5.89 -1.38
N LYS A 101 -1.05 5.98 -2.48
CA LYS A 101 -1.39 6.82 -3.62
C LYS A 101 -0.78 6.25 -4.90
N TYR A 102 -1.23 6.74 -6.05
CA TYR A 102 -0.48 6.57 -7.29
C TYR A 102 0.75 7.48 -7.27
N PHE A 103 1.86 6.97 -7.75
CA PHE A 103 3.13 7.68 -7.78
C PHE A 103 3.42 8.21 -9.18
N PHE A 104 3.86 9.47 -9.25
CA PHE A 104 4.36 10.06 -10.49
C PHE A 104 5.58 10.93 -10.16
N SER A 105 6.63 10.77 -10.96
CA SER A 105 7.81 11.63 -10.90
C SER A 105 7.83 12.49 -12.15
N GLU A 106 7.69 13.80 -11.99
CA GLU A 106 7.56 14.74 -13.10
C GLU A 106 8.35 16.01 -12.79
N ASN A 107 9.19 16.42 -13.72
CA ASN A 107 9.91 17.71 -13.63
C ASN A 107 10.69 17.90 -12.34
N GLY A 108 11.30 16.83 -11.83
CA GLY A 108 12.08 16.87 -10.59
C GLY A 108 11.25 16.90 -9.33
N LYS A 109 9.94 16.71 -9.43
CA LYS A 109 9.01 16.68 -8.30
C LYS A 109 8.28 15.35 -8.26
N VAL A 110 7.72 15.03 -7.09
CA VAL A 110 6.86 13.86 -6.94
C VAL A 110 5.43 14.32 -6.79
N ARG A 111 4.54 13.71 -7.57
CA ARG A 111 3.09 13.90 -7.44
C ARG A 111 2.49 12.60 -6.92
N LEU A 112 1.80 12.69 -5.79
CA LEU A 112 1.07 11.59 -5.21
C LEU A 112 -0.41 11.80 -5.52
N GLN A 113 -0.94 10.95 -6.39
CA GLN A 113 -2.26 11.14 -6.98
C GLN A 113 -3.27 10.22 -6.32
N PRO A 114 -4.32 10.79 -5.68
CA PRO A 114 -5.43 9.98 -5.21
C PRO A 114 -6.31 9.51 -6.37
N ALA A 115 -7.03 8.42 -6.17
CA ALA A 115 -8.08 7.98 -7.08
C ALA A 115 -9.44 8.32 -6.47
N ASN A 116 -9.66 9.60 -6.25
CA ASN A 116 -10.88 10.14 -5.66
C ASN A 116 -11.05 11.58 -6.12
N PRO A 117 -12.12 11.92 -6.86
CA PRO A 117 -12.30 13.26 -7.40
C PRO A 117 -12.50 14.33 -6.34
N GLN A 118 -12.79 13.96 -5.10
CA GLN A 118 -12.95 14.88 -3.98
C GLN A 118 -11.61 15.28 -3.35
N MET A 119 -10.52 14.65 -3.76
CA MET A 119 -9.20 14.85 -3.17
C MET A 119 -8.21 15.38 -4.18
N LYS A 120 -7.32 16.25 -3.72
CA LYS A 120 -6.29 16.88 -4.56
C LYS A 120 -4.99 16.07 -4.51
N PRO A 121 -4.20 16.11 -5.59
CA PRO A 121 -2.86 15.53 -5.55
C PRO A 121 -1.97 16.25 -4.54
N ILE A 122 -1.01 15.50 -4.00
CA ILE A 122 0.02 16.04 -3.12
C ILE A 122 1.28 16.22 -3.96
N ILE A 123 1.79 17.44 -4.02
CA ILE A 123 2.99 17.76 -4.77
C ILE A 123 4.14 17.92 -3.78
N ILE A 124 5.20 17.14 -3.97
CA ILE A 124 6.40 17.18 -3.15
C ILE A 124 7.55 17.72 -4.01
N ASP A 125 8.05 18.90 -3.63
CA ASP A 125 9.08 19.60 -4.41
C ASP A 125 10.44 18.91 -4.29
N ASN A 126 10.75 18.36 -3.11
CA ASN A 126 12.00 17.68 -2.87
C ASN A 126 11.78 16.16 -2.83
N PRO A 127 12.16 15.44 -3.91
CA PRO A 127 11.94 13.99 -3.96
C PRO A 127 12.61 13.20 -2.85
N ALA A 128 13.66 13.76 -2.22
CA ALA A 128 14.33 13.09 -1.11
C ALA A 128 13.43 12.95 0.13
N GLN A 129 12.34 13.72 0.19
CA GLN A 129 11.37 13.63 1.29
C GLN A 129 10.34 12.53 1.11
N VAL A 130 10.36 11.85 -0.04
CA VAL A 130 9.42 10.76 -0.34
C VAL A 130 10.18 9.44 -0.32
N LYS A 131 9.79 8.53 0.57
CA LYS A 131 10.37 7.19 0.61
C LYS A 131 9.31 6.18 0.20
N VAL A 132 9.53 5.54 -0.93
CA VAL A 132 8.69 4.44 -1.38
C VAL A 132 8.98 3.23 -0.50
N GLN A 133 7.95 2.64 0.08
CA GLN A 133 8.08 1.50 0.98
C GLN A 133 7.63 0.20 0.34
N GLY A 134 6.74 0.28 -0.62
CA GLY A 134 6.26 -0.89 -1.31
C GLY A 134 5.28 -0.53 -2.41
N LYS A 135 5.02 -1.49 -3.28
CA LYS A 135 3.97 -1.36 -4.30
C LYS A 135 2.90 -2.41 -4.09
N VAL A 136 1.67 -2.06 -4.44
CA VAL A 136 0.52 -2.96 -4.31
C VAL A 136 0.57 -4.00 -5.41
N VAL A 137 0.46 -5.27 -5.04
CA VAL A 137 0.40 -6.38 -6.00
C VAL A 137 -0.95 -7.09 -5.98
N LEU A 138 -1.72 -6.92 -4.91
CA LEU A 138 -3.04 -7.55 -4.77
C LEU A 138 -3.87 -6.76 -3.77
N VAL A 139 -5.17 -6.66 -4.00
CA VAL A 139 -6.12 -6.07 -3.06
C VAL A 139 -7.13 -7.14 -2.66
N ILE A 140 -7.38 -7.26 -1.38
CA ILE A 140 -8.30 -8.25 -0.83
C ILE A 140 -9.37 -7.53 -0.02
N ARG A 141 -10.62 -7.88 -0.27
CA ARG A 141 -11.75 -7.40 0.53
C ARG A 141 -12.49 -8.58 1.12
N ARG A 142 -12.69 -8.53 2.42
CA ARG A 142 -13.50 -9.51 3.12
C ARG A 142 -14.87 -8.92 3.37
N MET A 143 -15.90 -9.69 3.06
CA MET A 143 -17.27 -9.26 3.27
C MET A 143 -17.74 -9.77 4.63
N GLU A 144 -18.17 -8.87 5.51
CA GLU A 144 -18.68 -9.25 6.81
C GLU A 144 -20.02 -9.95 6.67
N GLY A 145 -20.26 -10.92 7.55
CA GLY A 145 -21.53 -11.64 7.60
C GLY A 145 -21.68 -12.69 6.50
N ALA A 146 -20.64 -12.96 5.75
CA ALA A 146 -20.68 -13.99 4.71
C ALA A 146 -20.45 -15.38 5.29
#